data_9cd10241954e63851348184a50df55eb
#
_entry.id   9cd10241954e63851348184a50df55eb
#
_cell.length_a   1.000
_cell.length_b   1.000
_cell.length_c   1.000
_cell.angle_alpha   90.00
_cell.angle_beta   90.00
_cell.angle_gamma   90.00
#
_symmetry.space_group_name_H-M   'P 1'
#
loop_
_entity.id
_entity.type
_entity.pdbx_description
1 polymer ?
#
loop_
_entity_poly.entity_id
_entity_poly.type
_entity_poly.pdbx_seq_one_letter_code
_entity_poly.pdbx_strand_id
1 'polypeptide(L)'
;IRGDAPGKLTKEIQKEFSVSTYKAGRLVNTETAYFAMQSTKQCYKDINVDMVEIVGTLDSHTCDLCGSFDGKVIRMTDFAPGETVPPWHPNCRCTTAPAIPDEYKGTRLARDEDGKQNEVPGNMSFDEWKSKFSSNGVDKPQKSDIIEEERMNSSSDYAVPKGLVDSRSFREKFNRMDEDEGVCREYYQAAKDMLRHRSGTDGEDLYFRNSRLGKWYKSTSGKEKGSPEYTDEIVRAIRNAQSGELVSFHNHPQSMPPSVNDLNAALKNGYKKGYIICHDGKVFEYTAPKKEIDTVIYNSSIKYYRKSGKSEYEAQFQTIRELSKIYEFMFKEV
;
A
#
# COMPACT_ATOMS: atom_id res chain seq x y z
N ILE A 1 -2.86 -25.84 19.61
CA ILE A 1 -3.33 -24.47 19.30
C ILE A 1 -3.77 -23.86 20.62
N ARG A 2 -3.17 -22.74 21.05
CA ARG A 2 -3.45 -22.14 22.38
C ARG A 2 -4.80 -21.45 22.48
N GLY A 3 -5.44 -21.10 21.35
CA GLY A 3 -6.71 -20.37 21.33
C GLY A 3 -6.64 -18.97 21.94
N ASP A 4 -5.45 -18.32 21.92
CA ASP A 4 -5.26 -17.00 22.50
C ASP A 4 -6.03 -15.93 21.69
N ALA A 5 -6.64 -14.99 22.42
CA ALA A 5 -7.35 -13.88 21.81
C ALA A 5 -6.39 -12.97 21.01
N PRO A 6 -6.80 -12.38 19.87
CA PRO A 6 -5.96 -11.52 19.04
C PRO A 6 -5.24 -10.40 19.80
N GLY A 7 -5.90 -9.78 20.79
CA GLY A 7 -5.29 -8.74 21.62
C GLY A 7 -4.13 -9.23 22.49
N LYS A 8 -4.13 -10.50 22.93
CA LYS A 8 -3.01 -11.11 23.67
C LYS A 8 -1.83 -11.35 22.73
N LEU A 9 -2.07 -11.94 21.57
CA LEU A 9 -1.05 -12.14 20.52
C LEU A 9 -0.43 -10.82 20.07
N THR A 10 -1.23 -9.77 19.91
CA THR A 10 -0.74 -8.43 19.57
C THR A 10 0.28 -7.93 20.60
N LYS A 11 -0.01 -8.09 21.90
CA LYS A 11 0.91 -7.67 22.98
C LYS A 11 2.19 -8.52 23.00
N GLU A 12 2.09 -9.82 22.77
CA GLU A 12 3.24 -10.71 22.70
C GLU A 12 4.15 -10.36 21.53
N ILE A 13 3.60 -10.16 20.31
CA ILE A 13 4.33 -9.75 19.12
C ILE A 13 4.96 -8.37 19.32
N GLN A 14 4.21 -7.42 19.88
CA GLN A 14 4.73 -6.08 20.20
C GLN A 14 5.98 -6.18 21.07
N LYS A 15 5.93 -6.98 22.13
CA LYS A 15 7.02 -7.14 23.09
C LYS A 15 8.22 -7.87 22.46
N GLU A 16 7.98 -8.97 21.77
CA GLU A 16 9.04 -9.81 21.21
C GLU A 16 9.82 -9.12 20.08
N PHE A 17 9.11 -8.42 19.20
CA PHE A 17 9.70 -7.77 18.03
C PHE A 17 9.93 -6.26 18.20
N SER A 18 9.62 -5.69 19.39
CA SER A 18 9.77 -4.26 19.66
C SER A 18 9.09 -3.35 18.63
N VAL A 19 7.94 -3.77 18.11
CA VAL A 19 7.14 -3.03 17.14
C VAL A 19 6.00 -2.26 17.82
N SER A 20 5.41 -1.28 17.13
CA SER A 20 4.25 -0.58 17.67
C SER A 20 3.04 -1.52 17.81
N THR A 21 2.14 -1.23 18.75
CA THR A 21 0.88 -1.97 18.94
C THR A 21 0.06 -2.03 17.66
N TYR A 22 0.07 -0.94 16.87
CA TYR A 22 -0.60 -0.87 15.59
C TYR A 22 -0.03 -1.88 14.58
N LYS A 23 1.30 -1.93 14.42
CA LYS A 23 1.95 -2.88 13.50
C LYS A 23 1.70 -4.33 13.91
N ALA A 24 1.83 -4.62 15.21
CA ALA A 24 1.54 -5.95 15.74
C ALA A 24 0.06 -6.34 15.55
N GLY A 25 -0.87 -5.45 15.86
CA GLY A 25 -2.29 -5.67 15.69
C GLY A 25 -2.69 -5.86 14.21
N ARG A 26 -2.13 -5.05 13.32
CA ARG A 26 -2.32 -5.17 11.88
C ARG A 26 -1.91 -6.56 11.35
N LEU A 27 -0.74 -7.06 11.77
CA LEU A 27 -0.28 -8.40 11.41
C LEU A 27 -1.24 -9.47 11.94
N VAL A 28 -1.52 -9.45 13.26
CA VAL A 28 -2.41 -10.44 13.90
C VAL A 28 -3.78 -10.48 13.24
N ASN A 29 -4.40 -9.32 12.99
CA ASN A 29 -5.72 -9.26 12.36
C ASN A 29 -5.71 -9.81 10.93
N THR A 30 -4.69 -9.48 10.15
CA THR A 30 -4.58 -9.93 8.75
C THR A 30 -4.37 -11.43 8.68
N GLU A 31 -3.43 -11.97 9.46
CA GLU A 31 -3.17 -13.40 9.51
C GLU A 31 -4.36 -14.19 10.07
N THR A 32 -5.02 -13.65 11.10
CA THR A 32 -6.25 -14.28 11.65
C THR A 32 -7.34 -14.35 10.58
N ALA A 33 -7.55 -13.29 9.81
CA ALA A 33 -8.53 -13.28 8.72
C ALA A 33 -8.15 -14.30 7.62
N TYR A 34 -6.87 -14.40 7.27
CA TYR A 34 -6.39 -15.36 6.29
C TYR A 34 -6.62 -16.81 6.74
N PHE A 35 -6.22 -17.16 7.97
CA PHE A 35 -6.43 -18.50 8.50
C PHE A 35 -7.91 -18.84 8.71
N ALA A 36 -8.72 -17.87 9.13
CA ALA A 36 -10.16 -18.06 9.22
C ALA A 36 -10.74 -18.39 7.84
N MET A 37 -10.32 -17.70 6.79
CA MET A 37 -10.77 -17.97 5.42
C MET A 37 -10.33 -19.35 4.91
N GLN A 38 -9.11 -19.80 5.25
CA GLN A 38 -8.67 -21.16 4.95
C GLN A 38 -9.52 -22.22 5.66
N SER A 39 -9.85 -21.99 6.93
CA SER A 39 -10.76 -22.89 7.68
C SER A 39 -12.16 -22.90 7.08
N THR A 40 -12.68 -21.74 6.69
CA THR A 40 -13.97 -21.60 6.00
C THR A 40 -13.98 -22.37 4.68
N LYS A 41 -12.87 -22.29 3.90
CA LYS A 41 -12.71 -23.09 2.67
C LYS A 41 -12.89 -24.58 2.93
N GLN A 42 -12.27 -25.08 4.01
CA GLN A 42 -12.39 -26.50 4.36
C GLN A 42 -13.83 -26.86 4.76
N CYS A 43 -14.47 -26.04 5.61
CA CYS A 43 -15.88 -26.25 5.97
C CYS A 43 -16.80 -26.30 4.74
N TYR A 44 -16.61 -25.38 3.79
CA TYR A 44 -17.40 -25.35 2.55
C TYR A 44 -17.21 -26.62 1.72
N LYS A 45 -15.99 -27.15 1.64
CA LYS A 45 -15.73 -28.43 0.97
C LYS A 45 -16.43 -29.60 1.66
N ASP A 46 -16.40 -29.62 2.99
CA ASP A 46 -16.99 -30.73 3.80
C ASP A 46 -18.51 -30.78 3.65
N ILE A 47 -19.16 -29.64 3.36
CA ILE A 47 -20.62 -29.57 3.14
C ILE A 47 -21.00 -29.42 1.67
N ASN A 48 -20.05 -29.64 0.74
CA ASN A 48 -20.26 -29.62 -0.71
C ASN A 48 -20.85 -28.29 -1.23
N VAL A 49 -20.33 -27.16 -0.79
CA VAL A 49 -20.64 -25.83 -1.37
C VAL A 49 -19.94 -25.70 -2.72
N ASP A 50 -20.68 -25.43 -3.78
CA ASP A 50 -20.11 -25.24 -5.12
C ASP A 50 -19.71 -23.80 -5.41
N MET A 51 -20.45 -22.84 -4.85
CA MET A 51 -20.28 -21.42 -5.09
C MET A 51 -20.39 -20.61 -3.80
N VAL A 52 -19.55 -19.61 -3.67
CA VAL A 52 -19.55 -18.68 -2.53
C VAL A 52 -19.74 -17.25 -3.00
N GLU A 53 -20.41 -16.46 -2.18
CA GLU A 53 -20.57 -15.02 -2.38
C GLU A 53 -19.62 -14.28 -1.45
N ILE A 54 -19.01 -13.23 -1.93
CA ILE A 54 -18.18 -12.34 -1.14
C ILE A 54 -19.08 -11.37 -0.39
N VAL A 55 -18.88 -11.27 0.93
CA VAL A 55 -19.66 -10.40 1.80
C VAL A 55 -18.76 -9.31 2.37
N GLY A 56 -18.90 -8.11 1.83
CA GLY A 56 -18.26 -6.90 2.34
C GLY A 56 -18.96 -6.38 3.59
N THR A 57 -18.25 -5.65 4.43
CA THR A 57 -18.90 -4.92 5.54
C THR A 57 -19.51 -3.64 5.00
N LEU A 58 -20.79 -3.38 5.25
CA LEU A 58 -21.46 -2.15 4.84
C LEU A 58 -21.27 -1.04 5.88
N ASP A 59 -20.12 -0.34 5.77
CA ASP A 59 -19.82 0.83 6.61
C ASP A 59 -18.77 1.75 5.92
N SER A 60 -18.59 2.95 6.47
CA SER A 60 -17.66 3.97 5.95
C SER A 60 -16.17 3.57 6.00
N HIS A 61 -15.82 2.50 6.70
CA HIS A 61 -14.44 1.98 6.78
C HIS A 61 -14.15 0.90 5.74
N THR A 62 -15.12 0.53 4.93
CA THR A 62 -14.93 -0.42 3.84
C THR A 62 -14.36 0.31 2.63
N CYS A 63 -13.17 -0.11 2.19
CA CYS A 63 -12.49 0.52 1.06
C CYS A 63 -13.18 0.15 -0.27
N ASP A 64 -12.96 0.97 -1.30
CA ASP A 64 -13.57 0.76 -2.62
C ASP A 64 -13.21 -0.60 -3.23
N LEU A 65 -12.00 -1.14 -2.96
CA LEU A 65 -11.63 -2.49 -3.39
C LEU A 65 -12.57 -3.54 -2.78
N CYS A 66 -12.75 -3.53 -1.47
CA CYS A 66 -13.65 -4.44 -0.78
C CYS A 66 -15.11 -4.25 -1.22
N GLY A 67 -15.55 -3.01 -1.37
CA GLY A 67 -16.87 -2.67 -1.87
C GLY A 67 -17.12 -3.21 -3.28
N SER A 68 -16.15 -3.10 -4.18
CA SER A 68 -16.27 -3.61 -5.56
C SER A 68 -16.36 -5.13 -5.67
N PHE A 69 -16.00 -5.86 -4.61
CA PHE A 69 -16.13 -7.32 -4.56
C PHE A 69 -17.40 -7.78 -3.83
N ASP A 70 -18.07 -6.90 -3.08
CA ASP A 70 -19.29 -7.24 -2.35
C ASP A 70 -20.37 -7.80 -3.30
N GLY A 71 -20.96 -8.93 -2.95
CA GLY A 71 -21.95 -9.64 -3.75
C GLY A 71 -21.39 -10.46 -4.93
N LYS A 72 -20.09 -10.45 -5.20
CA LYS A 72 -19.53 -11.29 -6.26
C LYS A 72 -19.52 -12.77 -5.88
N VAL A 73 -19.94 -13.59 -6.83
CA VAL A 73 -19.99 -15.04 -6.67
C VAL A 73 -18.75 -15.70 -7.29
N ILE A 74 -18.09 -16.55 -6.52
CA ILE A 74 -16.85 -17.27 -6.88
C ILE A 74 -17.10 -18.78 -6.79
N ARG A 75 -16.58 -19.54 -7.74
CA ARG A 75 -16.61 -21.00 -7.69
C ARG A 75 -15.63 -21.52 -6.64
N MET A 76 -15.98 -22.59 -5.95
CA MET A 76 -15.07 -23.22 -4.98
C MET A 76 -13.77 -23.74 -5.60
N THR A 77 -13.74 -24.03 -6.92
CA THR A 77 -12.51 -24.35 -7.65
C THR A 77 -11.53 -23.19 -7.67
N ASP A 78 -12.04 -21.96 -7.69
CA ASP A 78 -11.28 -20.73 -7.82
C ASP A 78 -11.05 -20.04 -6.45
N PHE A 79 -11.45 -20.68 -5.36
CA PHE A 79 -11.37 -20.13 -3.99
C PHE A 79 -9.91 -20.06 -3.51
N ALA A 80 -9.29 -18.91 -3.61
CA ALA A 80 -7.92 -18.62 -3.19
C ALA A 80 -7.88 -17.39 -2.27
N PRO A 81 -7.71 -17.56 -0.93
CA PRO A 81 -7.58 -16.45 0.00
C PRO A 81 -6.41 -15.53 -0.36
N GLY A 82 -6.68 -14.23 -0.37
CA GLY A 82 -5.72 -13.20 -0.78
C GLY A 82 -5.69 -12.92 -2.28
N GLU A 83 -6.34 -13.75 -3.10
CA GLU A 83 -6.40 -13.62 -4.56
C GLU A 83 -7.83 -13.41 -5.06
N THR A 84 -8.66 -14.45 -5.01
CA THR A 84 -10.05 -14.42 -5.49
C THR A 84 -11.06 -14.17 -4.38
N VAL A 85 -10.70 -14.48 -3.13
CA VAL A 85 -11.51 -14.22 -1.94
C VAL A 85 -10.66 -13.49 -0.87
N PRO A 86 -11.31 -12.78 0.10
CA PRO A 86 -10.56 -12.04 1.11
C PRO A 86 -9.62 -12.92 1.96
N PRO A 87 -8.63 -12.31 2.68
CA PRO A 87 -8.37 -10.88 2.81
C PRO A 87 -7.46 -10.37 1.68
N TRP A 88 -7.79 -9.25 1.01
CA TRP A 88 -6.95 -8.67 -0.07
C TRP A 88 -5.95 -7.63 0.42
N HIS A 89 -6.11 -7.13 1.63
CA HIS A 89 -5.25 -6.10 2.23
C HIS A 89 -5.21 -6.24 3.76
N PRO A 90 -4.25 -5.61 4.43
CA PRO A 90 -4.20 -5.59 5.90
C PRO A 90 -5.50 -5.04 6.51
N ASN A 91 -5.93 -5.65 7.61
CA ASN A 91 -7.20 -5.34 8.28
C ASN A 91 -8.46 -5.53 7.41
N CYS A 92 -8.40 -6.33 6.35
CA CYS A 92 -9.59 -6.66 5.58
C CYS A 92 -10.64 -7.32 6.47
N ARG A 93 -11.90 -6.85 6.38
CA ARG A 93 -13.02 -7.33 7.20
C ARG A 93 -14.07 -8.10 6.38
N CYS A 94 -13.81 -8.27 5.09
CA CYS A 94 -14.68 -9.04 4.21
C CYS A 94 -14.62 -10.53 4.56
N THR A 95 -15.69 -11.22 4.28
CA THR A 95 -15.82 -12.67 4.43
C THR A 95 -16.49 -13.28 3.20
N THR A 96 -16.78 -14.58 3.26
CA THR A 96 -17.57 -15.27 2.26
C THR A 96 -18.77 -15.96 2.92
N ALA A 97 -19.82 -16.19 2.15
CA ALA A 97 -20.95 -17.02 2.51
C ALA A 97 -21.26 -17.97 1.34
N PRO A 98 -21.93 -19.13 1.56
CA PRO A 98 -22.47 -19.91 0.47
C PRO A 98 -23.39 -19.04 -0.40
N ALA A 99 -23.22 -19.11 -1.72
CA ALA A 99 -24.09 -18.36 -2.63
C ALA A 99 -25.49 -18.98 -2.63
N ILE A 100 -26.47 -18.17 -2.24
CA ILE A 100 -27.89 -18.54 -2.25
C ILE A 100 -28.68 -17.53 -3.11
N PRO A 101 -29.83 -17.94 -3.69
CA PRO A 101 -30.69 -17.01 -4.41
C PRO A 101 -31.13 -15.82 -3.53
N ASP A 102 -31.27 -14.66 -4.15
CA ASP A 102 -31.57 -13.39 -3.44
C ASP A 102 -32.83 -13.43 -2.59
N GLU A 103 -33.82 -14.21 -3.02
CA GLU A 103 -35.07 -14.44 -2.29
C GLU A 103 -34.92 -15.08 -0.91
N TYR A 104 -33.77 -15.73 -0.66
CA TYR A 104 -33.45 -16.36 0.64
C TYR A 104 -32.42 -15.59 1.47
N LYS A 105 -31.91 -14.44 0.98
CA LYS A 105 -30.84 -13.71 1.67
C LYS A 105 -31.27 -12.98 2.95
N GLY A 106 -32.59 -12.79 3.18
CA GLY A 106 -33.08 -12.15 4.39
C GLY A 106 -32.57 -10.72 4.56
N THR A 107 -31.97 -10.41 5.72
CA THR A 107 -31.38 -9.11 6.05
C THR A 107 -29.89 -9.22 6.38
N ARG A 108 -29.16 -8.11 6.19
CA ARG A 108 -27.78 -7.95 6.66
C ARG A 108 -27.63 -6.65 7.46
N LEU A 109 -26.59 -6.60 8.31
CA LEU A 109 -26.30 -5.40 9.10
C LEU A 109 -25.44 -4.42 8.29
N ALA A 110 -25.83 -3.16 8.33
CA ALA A 110 -25.08 -2.02 7.81
C ALA A 110 -24.86 -0.98 8.91
N ARG A 111 -23.86 -0.15 8.79
CA ARG A 111 -23.65 1.03 9.64
C ARG A 111 -23.75 2.28 8.79
N ASP A 112 -24.47 3.28 9.30
CA ASP A 112 -24.45 4.62 8.70
C ASP A 112 -23.16 5.38 9.07
N GLU A 113 -23.04 6.62 8.62
CA GLU A 113 -21.87 7.47 8.88
C GLU A 113 -21.65 7.74 10.36
N ASP A 114 -22.71 7.77 11.16
CA ASP A 114 -22.66 7.96 12.61
C ASP A 114 -22.30 6.65 13.35
N GLY A 115 -22.08 5.54 12.63
CA GLY A 115 -21.78 4.22 13.18
C GLY A 115 -22.99 3.47 13.75
N LYS A 116 -24.22 3.99 13.57
CA LYS A 116 -25.45 3.36 14.02
C LYS A 116 -25.76 2.15 13.13
N GLN A 117 -26.10 1.04 13.76
CA GLN A 117 -26.47 -0.19 13.07
C GLN A 117 -27.88 -0.11 12.51
N ASN A 118 -28.03 -0.51 11.26
CA ASN A 118 -29.30 -0.60 10.53
C ASN A 118 -29.40 -1.98 9.89
N GLU A 119 -30.60 -2.57 9.91
CA GLU A 119 -30.90 -3.74 9.10
C GLU A 119 -31.25 -3.31 7.68
N VAL A 120 -30.66 -3.97 6.71
CA VAL A 120 -30.88 -3.71 5.28
C VAL A 120 -31.14 -5.03 4.55
N PRO A 121 -31.74 -5.01 3.34
CA PRO A 121 -31.91 -6.24 2.56
C PRO A 121 -30.59 -7.01 2.41
N GLY A 122 -30.66 -8.33 2.53
CA GLY A 122 -29.47 -9.19 2.47
C GLY A 122 -28.71 -9.12 1.15
N ASN A 123 -29.39 -8.75 0.07
CA ASN A 123 -28.83 -8.54 -1.27
C ASN A 123 -28.42 -7.08 -1.56
N MET A 124 -28.55 -6.15 -0.60
CA MET A 124 -28.07 -4.77 -0.76
C MET A 124 -26.56 -4.78 -1.03
N SER A 125 -26.12 -4.22 -2.14
CA SER A 125 -24.71 -4.06 -2.48
C SER A 125 -24.06 -2.90 -1.72
N PHE A 126 -22.70 -2.88 -1.69
CA PHE A 126 -21.96 -1.77 -1.10
C PHE A 126 -22.25 -0.43 -1.80
N ASP A 127 -22.42 -0.43 -3.13
CA ASP A 127 -22.73 0.79 -3.89
C ASP A 127 -24.13 1.32 -3.56
N GLU A 128 -25.11 0.44 -3.40
CA GLU A 128 -26.46 0.81 -2.95
C GLU A 128 -26.45 1.35 -1.52
N TRP A 129 -25.69 0.72 -0.63
CA TRP A 129 -25.48 1.20 0.74
C TRP A 129 -24.83 2.61 0.70
N LYS A 130 -23.75 2.77 -0.07
CA LYS A 130 -23.03 4.05 -0.19
C LYS A 130 -23.95 5.16 -0.69
N SER A 131 -24.80 4.90 -1.67
CA SER A 131 -25.77 5.87 -2.18
C SER A 131 -26.87 6.22 -1.18
N LYS A 132 -27.25 5.30 -0.29
CA LYS A 132 -28.37 5.46 0.64
C LYS A 132 -27.97 6.03 2.01
N PHE A 133 -26.79 5.68 2.50
CA PHE A 133 -26.33 5.96 3.86
C PHE A 133 -25.07 6.82 3.94
N SER A 134 -24.43 7.15 2.79
CA SER A 134 -23.35 8.12 2.73
C SER A 134 -23.88 9.45 2.23
N SER A 135 -23.67 10.52 2.97
CA SER A 135 -24.18 11.87 2.71
C SER A 135 -23.63 12.54 1.43
N ASN A 136 -22.87 11.79 0.61
CA ASN A 136 -22.37 12.28 -0.67
C ASN A 136 -23.40 12.27 -1.82
N GLY A 137 -24.72 12.21 -1.51
CA GLY A 137 -25.83 12.19 -2.48
C GLY A 137 -26.46 13.53 -2.81
N VAL A 138 -26.03 14.66 -2.26
CA VAL A 138 -26.59 16.01 -2.61
C VAL A 138 -25.46 17.04 -2.61
N ASP A 139 -25.33 17.71 -3.77
CA ASP A 139 -24.59 18.93 -4.06
C ASP A 139 -23.08 18.97 -3.77
N LYS A 140 -22.32 18.96 -4.86
CA LYS A 140 -20.91 19.34 -4.87
C LYS A 140 -20.74 20.80 -4.42
N PRO A 141 -20.05 21.11 -3.32
CA PRO A 141 -19.49 22.43 -3.12
C PRO A 141 -18.33 22.66 -4.10
N GLN A 142 -18.24 23.89 -4.57
CA GLN A 142 -17.25 24.32 -5.55
C GLN A 142 -15.82 24.18 -5.02
N LYS A 143 -14.92 23.95 -5.93
CA LYS A 143 -13.51 23.54 -5.87
C LYS A 143 -12.52 24.48 -5.14
N SER A 144 -12.96 25.39 -4.25
CA SER A 144 -12.09 26.36 -3.59
C SER A 144 -11.83 26.14 -2.08
N ASP A 145 -12.64 25.30 -1.38
CA ASP A 145 -12.57 25.27 0.08
C ASP A 145 -12.08 23.93 0.68
N ILE A 146 -11.70 22.94 -0.16
CA ILE A 146 -11.33 21.58 0.29
C ILE A 146 -9.80 21.40 0.48
N ILE A 147 -8.98 22.44 0.27
CA ILE A 147 -7.52 22.30 0.26
C ILE A 147 -6.88 22.39 1.67
N GLU A 148 -7.60 22.80 2.71
CA GLU A 148 -6.97 23.03 4.03
C GLU A 148 -7.21 21.95 5.09
N GLU A 149 -8.19 21.05 4.99
CA GLU A 149 -8.48 20.05 6.05
C GLU A 149 -7.84 18.67 5.87
N GLU A 150 -7.23 18.35 4.75
CA GLU A 150 -6.59 17.03 4.50
C GLU A 150 -5.06 17.03 4.64
N ARG A 151 -4.46 18.00 5.31
CA ARG A 151 -3.04 17.93 5.68
C ARG A 151 -2.87 17.01 6.88
N MET A 152 -2.57 15.73 6.61
CA MET A 152 -2.09 14.81 7.63
C MET A 152 -0.85 15.40 8.29
N ASN A 153 -0.84 15.41 9.64
CA ASN A 153 0.29 15.74 10.51
C ASN A 153 1.38 16.61 9.88
N SER A 154 1.11 17.91 9.71
CA SER A 154 2.13 18.84 9.26
C SER A 154 3.17 19.03 10.37
N SER A 155 4.42 18.64 10.12
CA SER A 155 5.55 18.87 11.00
C SER A 155 6.65 19.59 10.23
N SER A 156 7.32 20.55 10.87
CA SER A 156 8.52 21.18 10.32
C SER A 156 9.61 20.16 9.98
N ASP A 157 9.57 18.99 10.62
CA ASP A 157 10.56 17.91 10.46
C ASP A 157 10.50 17.25 9.08
N TYR A 158 9.36 17.38 8.35
CA TYR A 158 9.19 16.84 7.01
C TYR A 158 9.21 17.94 5.93
N ALA A 159 9.51 19.18 6.29
CA ALA A 159 9.55 20.27 5.33
C ALA A 159 10.70 20.11 4.35
N VAL A 160 10.40 20.20 3.05
CA VAL A 160 11.42 20.28 2.01
C VAL A 160 12.07 21.66 2.10
N PRO A 161 13.42 21.76 2.18
CA PRO A 161 14.12 23.04 2.28
C PRO A 161 13.73 23.99 1.16
N LYS A 162 13.48 25.26 1.51
CA LYS A 162 13.07 26.29 0.56
C LYS A 162 14.13 26.44 -0.55
N GLY A 163 13.69 26.38 -1.80
CA GLY A 163 14.57 26.48 -2.97
C GLY A 163 15.29 25.19 -3.36
N LEU A 164 15.23 24.13 -2.56
CA LEU A 164 15.91 22.86 -2.86
C LEU A 164 15.55 22.32 -4.23
N VAL A 165 14.25 22.16 -4.50
CA VAL A 165 13.74 21.55 -5.75
C VAL A 165 14.02 22.39 -7.01
N ASP A 166 14.33 23.67 -6.85
CA ASP A 166 14.70 24.59 -7.94
C ASP A 166 16.21 24.80 -8.06
N SER A 167 16.99 24.21 -7.14
CA SER A 167 18.44 24.34 -7.13
C SER A 167 19.07 23.61 -8.33
N ARG A 168 20.21 24.14 -8.79
CA ARG A 168 21.01 23.53 -9.85
C ARG A 168 21.48 22.12 -9.43
N SER A 169 21.95 21.97 -8.20
CA SER A 169 22.46 20.71 -7.67
C SER A 169 21.38 19.62 -7.65
N PHE A 170 20.13 19.96 -7.27
CA PHE A 170 19.03 18.99 -7.30
C PHE A 170 18.67 18.59 -8.74
N ARG A 171 18.61 19.55 -9.67
CA ARG A 171 18.32 19.29 -11.08
C ARG A 171 19.40 18.41 -11.74
N GLU A 172 20.67 18.65 -11.45
CA GLU A 172 21.79 17.91 -12.03
C GLU A 172 21.76 16.40 -11.69
N LYS A 173 21.14 16.01 -10.58
CA LYS A 173 20.94 14.60 -10.20
C LYS A 173 20.16 13.80 -11.26
N PHE A 174 19.30 14.45 -12.01
CA PHE A 174 18.42 13.80 -13.00
C PHE A 174 19.04 13.74 -14.40
N ASN A 175 20.09 14.50 -14.70
CA ASN A 175 20.64 14.66 -16.06
C ASN A 175 21.21 13.37 -16.69
N ARG A 176 21.42 12.31 -15.91
CA ARG A 176 22.01 11.05 -16.38
C ARG A 176 21.17 9.82 -15.95
N MET A 177 19.91 10.01 -15.60
CA MET A 177 19.04 8.92 -15.17
C MET A 177 18.48 8.10 -16.35
N ASP A 178 18.45 8.69 -17.53
CA ASP A 178 18.06 8.04 -18.78
C ASP A 178 18.96 8.54 -19.93
N GLU A 179 19.00 7.82 -21.05
CA GLU A 179 19.73 8.21 -22.25
C GLU A 179 19.03 9.37 -22.98
N ASP A 180 17.71 9.47 -22.85
CA ASP A 180 16.89 10.54 -23.40
C ASP A 180 16.83 11.73 -22.42
N GLU A 181 17.38 12.87 -22.83
CA GLU A 181 17.32 14.10 -22.04
C GLU A 181 15.88 14.60 -21.78
N GLY A 182 14.93 14.28 -22.67
CA GLY A 182 13.51 14.57 -22.47
C GLY A 182 12.96 13.80 -21.28
N VAL A 183 13.29 12.51 -21.20
CA VAL A 183 12.94 11.65 -20.08
C VAL A 183 13.60 12.14 -18.78
N CYS A 184 14.85 12.55 -18.82
CA CYS A 184 15.54 13.15 -17.68
C CYS A 184 14.80 14.40 -17.15
N ARG A 185 14.31 15.25 -18.05
CA ARG A 185 13.48 16.42 -17.67
C ARG A 185 12.15 16.02 -17.05
N GLU A 186 11.49 14.98 -17.58
CA GLU A 186 10.26 14.44 -16.99
C GLU A 186 10.50 13.90 -15.58
N TYR A 187 11.60 13.18 -15.34
CA TYR A 187 11.96 12.65 -14.02
C TYR A 187 12.19 13.78 -13.01
N TYR A 188 12.95 14.80 -13.39
CA TYR A 188 13.13 16.00 -12.55
C TYR A 188 11.79 16.66 -12.22
N GLN A 189 10.93 16.85 -13.22
CA GLN A 189 9.62 17.48 -12.99
C GLN A 189 8.74 16.62 -12.05
N ALA A 190 8.71 15.30 -12.23
CA ALA A 190 7.97 14.39 -11.36
C ALA A 190 8.47 14.47 -9.91
N ALA A 191 9.80 14.46 -9.70
CA ALA A 191 10.39 14.59 -8.37
C ALA A 191 10.08 15.95 -7.71
N LYS A 192 10.14 17.02 -8.49
CA LYS A 192 9.81 18.37 -8.03
C LYS A 192 8.34 18.51 -7.63
N ASP A 193 7.43 17.98 -8.44
CA ASP A 193 5.99 17.99 -8.15
C ASP A 193 5.69 17.21 -6.87
N MET A 194 6.27 16.02 -6.72
CA MET A 194 6.14 15.15 -5.55
C MET A 194 6.62 15.84 -4.27
N LEU A 195 7.82 16.39 -4.27
CA LEU A 195 8.38 17.08 -3.10
C LEU A 195 7.61 18.37 -2.75
N ARG A 196 7.09 19.10 -3.75
CA ARG A 196 6.24 20.28 -3.49
C ARG A 196 4.90 19.89 -2.88
N HIS A 197 4.30 18.81 -3.39
CA HIS A 197 3.03 18.31 -2.88
C HIS A 197 3.16 17.80 -1.44
N ARG A 198 4.22 17.07 -1.12
CA ARG A 198 4.40 16.40 0.18
C ARG A 198 5.23 17.18 1.21
N SER A 199 5.74 18.37 0.85
CA SER A 199 6.51 19.19 1.79
C SER A 199 5.74 19.47 3.08
N GLY A 200 6.36 19.16 4.22
CA GLY A 200 5.75 19.33 5.55
C GLY A 200 4.77 18.22 5.94
N THR A 201 4.65 17.14 5.18
CA THR A 201 3.79 15.99 5.49
C THR A 201 4.60 14.70 5.63
N ASP A 202 4.07 13.73 6.35
CA ASP A 202 4.63 12.38 6.49
C ASP A 202 4.05 11.38 5.46
N GLY A 203 3.26 11.87 4.52
CA GLY A 203 2.66 11.05 3.44
C GLY A 203 3.58 10.82 2.26
N GLU A 204 3.29 9.79 1.49
CA GLU A 204 4.05 9.40 0.31
C GLU A 204 3.18 9.45 -0.95
N ASP A 205 3.74 10.00 -2.01
CA ASP A 205 3.20 9.90 -3.37
C ASP A 205 3.86 8.73 -4.09
N LEU A 206 3.15 8.12 -5.03
CA LEU A 206 3.65 7.04 -5.86
C LEU A 206 3.37 7.34 -7.32
N TYR A 207 4.42 7.45 -8.12
CA TYR A 207 4.33 7.68 -9.56
C TYR A 207 4.98 6.54 -10.32
N PHE A 208 4.39 6.16 -11.44
CA PHE A 208 5.00 5.24 -12.39
C PHE A 208 5.09 5.87 -13.77
N ARG A 209 6.24 5.70 -14.42
CA ARG A 209 6.39 5.97 -15.85
C ARG A 209 6.50 4.64 -16.60
N ASN A 210 5.59 4.41 -17.54
CA ASN A 210 5.77 3.31 -18.48
C ASN A 210 6.75 3.74 -19.59
N SER A 211 7.93 3.11 -19.62
CA SER A 211 9.02 3.46 -20.54
C SER A 211 8.65 3.26 -22.00
N ARG A 212 7.82 2.23 -22.30
CA ARG A 212 7.39 1.91 -23.68
C ARG A 212 6.32 2.89 -24.18
N LEU A 213 5.38 3.25 -23.32
CA LEU A 213 4.25 4.12 -23.69
C LEU A 213 4.53 5.61 -23.50
N GLY A 214 5.60 5.97 -22.78
CA GLY A 214 5.87 7.36 -22.36
C GLY A 214 4.81 7.92 -21.39
N LYS A 215 3.96 7.08 -20.80
CA LYS A 215 2.82 7.51 -19.98
C LYS A 215 3.16 7.47 -18.50
N TRP A 216 2.71 8.51 -17.76
CA TRP A 216 2.75 8.59 -16.31
C TRP A 216 1.44 8.17 -15.67
N TYR A 217 1.54 7.49 -14.54
CA TYR A 217 0.45 7.15 -13.62
C TYR A 217 0.83 7.67 -12.25
N LYS A 218 -0.07 8.41 -11.59
CA LYS A 218 0.24 9.11 -10.35
C LYS A 218 -0.79 8.79 -9.28
N SER A 219 -0.33 8.46 -8.08
CA SER A 219 -1.12 8.41 -6.86
C SER A 219 -0.60 9.47 -5.88
N THR A 220 -1.47 10.39 -5.51
CA THR A 220 -1.17 11.51 -4.59
C THR A 220 -2.07 11.48 -3.36
N SER A 221 -2.87 10.43 -3.19
CA SER A 221 -3.88 10.27 -2.15
C SER A 221 -3.41 9.45 -0.95
N GLY A 222 -2.11 9.07 -0.88
CA GLY A 222 -1.56 8.31 0.24
C GLY A 222 -1.80 9.02 1.57
N LYS A 223 -2.65 8.42 2.44
CA LYS A 223 -3.05 8.96 3.74
C LYS A 223 -2.30 8.30 4.91
N GLU A 224 -1.63 7.18 4.68
CA GLU A 224 -0.88 6.47 5.72
C GLU A 224 0.57 6.94 5.76
N LYS A 225 1.08 7.16 6.97
CA LYS A 225 2.48 7.50 7.21
C LYS A 225 3.41 6.42 6.65
N GLY A 226 4.31 6.83 5.75
CA GLY A 226 5.35 5.95 5.21
C GLY A 226 4.79 4.80 4.34
N SER A 227 3.68 5.03 3.64
CA SER A 227 3.14 4.06 2.69
C SER A 227 2.36 4.79 1.59
N PRO A 228 2.75 4.66 0.32
CA PRO A 228 2.00 5.23 -0.78
C PRO A 228 0.71 4.43 -1.03
N GLU A 229 -0.30 5.09 -1.58
CA GLU A 229 -1.54 4.43 -1.97
C GLU A 229 -1.44 3.84 -3.39
N TYR A 230 -1.87 2.59 -3.52
CA TYR A 230 -2.02 1.90 -4.81
C TYR A 230 -3.45 2.08 -5.33
N THR A 231 -3.69 3.16 -6.06
CA THR A 231 -5.00 3.42 -6.71
C THR A 231 -5.30 2.37 -7.78
N ASP A 232 -6.57 2.25 -8.18
CA ASP A 232 -6.99 1.34 -9.26
C ASP A 232 -6.26 1.61 -10.58
N GLU A 233 -5.94 2.86 -10.87
CA GLU A 233 -5.15 3.23 -12.05
C GLU A 233 -3.73 2.68 -11.96
N ILE A 234 -3.08 2.81 -10.81
CA ILE A 234 -1.75 2.25 -10.52
C ILE A 234 -1.77 0.72 -10.63
N VAL A 235 -2.75 0.07 -10.01
CA VAL A 235 -2.88 -1.40 -10.05
C VAL A 235 -3.07 -1.89 -11.48
N ARG A 236 -3.91 -1.22 -12.27
CA ARG A 236 -4.09 -1.54 -13.70
C ARG A 236 -2.82 -1.30 -14.53
N ALA A 237 -2.08 -0.21 -14.25
CA ALA A 237 -0.82 0.06 -14.92
C ALA A 237 0.21 -1.03 -14.66
N ILE A 238 0.33 -1.50 -13.41
CA ILE A 238 1.23 -2.59 -13.03
C ILE A 238 0.83 -3.90 -13.73
N ARG A 239 -0.46 -4.27 -13.72
CA ARG A 239 -0.95 -5.51 -14.33
C ARG A 239 -0.77 -5.56 -15.86
N ASN A 240 -0.86 -4.42 -16.52
CA ASN A 240 -0.79 -4.31 -17.99
C ASN A 240 0.63 -4.08 -18.50
N ALA A 241 1.59 -3.78 -17.64
CA ALA A 241 2.97 -3.58 -18.02
C ALA A 241 3.72 -4.92 -18.12
N GLN A 242 4.62 -5.02 -19.08
CA GLN A 242 5.59 -6.11 -19.12
C GLN A 242 6.73 -5.83 -18.15
N SER A 243 7.41 -6.90 -17.71
CA SER A 243 8.59 -6.75 -16.87
C SER A 243 9.63 -5.84 -17.53
N GLY A 244 10.13 -4.86 -16.78
CA GLY A 244 11.10 -3.88 -17.27
C GLY A 244 10.49 -2.65 -17.96
N GLU A 245 9.16 -2.50 -18.02
CA GLU A 245 8.53 -1.32 -18.61
C GLU A 245 8.29 -0.18 -17.61
N LEU A 246 8.11 -0.48 -16.32
CA LEU A 246 7.77 0.51 -15.32
C LEU A 246 8.99 1.04 -14.57
N VAL A 247 9.06 2.36 -14.46
CA VAL A 247 9.97 3.08 -13.57
C VAL A 247 9.15 3.68 -12.44
N SER A 248 9.46 3.33 -11.19
CA SER A 248 8.73 3.81 -10.02
C SER A 248 9.42 5.01 -9.38
N PHE A 249 8.62 5.94 -8.87
CA PHE A 249 9.05 7.08 -8.06
C PHE A 249 8.17 7.17 -6.82
N HIS A 250 8.75 7.32 -5.65
CA HIS A 250 8.01 7.74 -4.45
C HIS A 250 8.90 8.54 -3.52
N ASN A 251 8.30 9.37 -2.66
CA ASN A 251 9.06 10.18 -1.72
C ASN A 251 9.17 9.47 -0.38
N HIS A 252 10.30 9.71 0.29
CA HIS A 252 10.50 9.36 1.70
C HIS A 252 10.60 10.61 2.55
N PRO A 253 9.55 10.96 3.33
CA PRO A 253 9.54 12.14 4.18
C PRO A 253 10.67 12.17 5.22
N GLN A 254 11.05 11.00 5.74
CA GLN A 254 12.14 10.83 6.71
C GLN A 254 13.53 10.78 6.07
N SER A 255 13.62 11.00 4.75
CA SER A 255 14.88 10.97 4.00
C SER A 255 15.69 9.68 4.15
N MET A 256 14.99 8.56 4.26
CA MET A 256 15.57 7.22 4.39
C MET A 256 15.81 6.56 3.02
N PRO A 257 16.81 5.69 2.90
CA PRO A 257 17.01 4.86 1.70
C PRO A 257 15.81 3.94 1.44
N PRO A 258 15.75 3.21 0.29
CA PRO A 258 14.68 2.24 0.03
C PRO A 258 14.53 1.23 1.16
N SER A 259 13.31 0.82 1.43
CA SER A 259 13.01 -0.26 2.38
C SER A 259 13.08 -1.64 1.69
N VAL A 260 13.05 -2.72 2.47
CA VAL A 260 12.91 -4.08 1.93
C VAL A 260 11.61 -4.23 1.14
N ASN A 261 10.54 -3.52 1.53
CA ASN A 261 9.26 -3.57 0.82
C ASN A 261 9.37 -2.94 -0.57
N ASP A 262 10.13 -1.84 -0.73
CA ASP A 262 10.35 -1.19 -2.02
C ASP A 262 11.12 -2.11 -2.97
N LEU A 263 12.16 -2.77 -2.46
CA LEU A 263 12.98 -3.71 -3.21
C LEU A 263 12.17 -4.95 -3.65
N ASN A 264 11.40 -5.54 -2.73
CA ASN A 264 10.58 -6.71 -3.02
C ASN A 264 9.39 -6.35 -3.92
N ALA A 265 8.82 -5.15 -3.80
CA ALA A 265 7.80 -4.65 -4.73
C ALA A 265 8.34 -4.49 -6.15
N ALA A 266 9.58 -4.02 -6.29
CA ALA A 266 10.24 -3.91 -7.60
C ALA A 266 10.41 -5.29 -8.26
N LEU A 267 10.77 -6.32 -7.49
CA LEU A 267 10.86 -7.69 -7.98
C LEU A 267 9.49 -8.25 -8.36
N LYS A 268 8.52 -8.17 -7.44
CA LYS A 268 7.18 -8.72 -7.61
C LYS A 268 6.46 -8.13 -8.83
N ASN A 269 6.63 -6.84 -9.05
CA ASN A 269 5.94 -6.11 -10.11
C ASN A 269 6.82 -5.89 -11.37
N GLY A 270 8.04 -6.41 -11.39
CA GLY A 270 8.94 -6.35 -12.54
C GLY A 270 9.35 -4.93 -12.93
N TYR A 271 9.67 -4.05 -11.96
CA TYR A 271 10.07 -2.69 -12.29
C TYR A 271 11.42 -2.66 -13.02
N LYS A 272 11.55 -1.77 -14.00
CA LYS A 272 12.83 -1.48 -14.65
C LYS A 272 13.83 -0.89 -13.65
N LYS A 273 13.35 0.10 -12.90
CA LYS A 273 14.08 0.83 -11.85
C LYS A 273 13.10 1.43 -10.85
N GLY A 274 13.59 1.71 -9.64
CA GLY A 274 12.89 2.51 -8.65
C GLY A 274 13.74 3.70 -8.22
N TYR A 275 13.07 4.82 -7.93
CA TYR A 275 13.67 6.04 -7.41
C TYR A 275 12.97 6.45 -6.12
N ILE A 276 13.78 6.70 -5.07
CA ILE A 276 13.33 7.33 -3.83
C ILE A 276 13.73 8.79 -3.84
N ILE A 277 12.78 9.69 -3.66
CA ILE A 277 12.98 11.13 -3.63
C ILE A 277 12.83 11.61 -2.19
N CYS A 278 13.93 11.91 -1.54
CA CYS A 278 13.95 12.31 -0.14
C CYS A 278 13.66 13.80 0.06
N HIS A 279 13.01 14.14 1.16
CA HIS A 279 12.69 15.54 1.50
C HIS A 279 13.93 16.40 1.78
N ASP A 280 15.07 15.80 2.14
CA ASP A 280 16.37 16.49 2.26
C ASP A 280 17.10 16.66 0.91
N GLY A 281 16.51 16.20 -0.18
CA GLY A 281 17.05 16.29 -1.53
C GLY A 281 17.96 15.14 -1.97
N LYS A 282 18.17 14.13 -1.13
CA LYS A 282 18.80 12.89 -1.59
C LYS A 282 17.89 12.17 -2.57
N VAL A 283 18.51 11.48 -3.51
CA VAL A 283 17.81 10.65 -4.48
C VAL A 283 18.52 9.30 -4.53
N PHE A 284 17.77 8.22 -4.37
CA PHE A 284 18.29 6.86 -4.48
C PHE A 284 17.73 6.21 -5.75
N GLU A 285 18.60 5.50 -6.46
CA GLU A 285 18.24 4.63 -7.58
C GLU A 285 18.48 3.18 -7.21
N TYR A 286 17.53 2.31 -7.54
CA TYR A 286 17.66 0.86 -7.33
C TYR A 286 16.98 0.07 -8.45
N THR A 287 17.44 -1.18 -8.64
CA THR A 287 16.78 -2.16 -9.50
C THR A 287 16.14 -3.27 -8.66
N ALA A 288 15.30 -4.09 -9.27
CA ALA A 288 14.75 -5.25 -8.61
C ALA A 288 15.86 -6.24 -8.23
N PRO A 289 15.82 -6.85 -7.02
CA PRO A 289 16.70 -7.96 -6.67
C PRO A 289 16.37 -9.19 -7.51
N LYS A 290 17.34 -10.12 -7.67
CA LYS A 290 17.09 -11.37 -8.42
C LYS A 290 16.19 -12.38 -7.70
N LYS A 291 16.06 -12.26 -6.40
CA LYS A 291 15.16 -13.05 -5.55
C LYS A 291 14.66 -12.20 -4.39
N GLU A 292 13.55 -12.60 -3.82
CA GLU A 292 12.95 -11.91 -2.68
C GLU A 292 13.92 -11.82 -1.50
N ILE A 293 14.03 -10.62 -0.93
CA ILE A 293 14.86 -10.37 0.25
C ILE A 293 14.05 -10.75 1.48
N ASP A 294 14.60 -11.67 2.27
CA ASP A 294 13.99 -12.07 3.55
C ASP A 294 13.98 -10.89 4.53
N THR A 295 12.80 -10.52 4.99
CA THR A 295 12.59 -9.43 5.93
C THR A 295 13.30 -9.65 7.27
N VAL A 296 13.46 -10.91 7.70
CA VAL A 296 14.18 -11.24 8.94
C VAL A 296 15.68 -10.97 8.77
N ILE A 297 16.26 -11.33 7.63
CA ILE A 297 17.67 -11.05 7.31
C ILE A 297 17.89 -9.53 7.26
N TYR A 298 17.01 -8.80 6.55
CA TYR A 298 17.09 -7.35 6.45
C TYR A 298 17.04 -6.67 7.83
N ASN A 299 16.04 -7.00 8.64
CA ASN A 299 15.88 -6.41 9.98
C ASN A 299 17.02 -6.79 10.93
N SER A 300 17.53 -8.01 10.84
CA SER A 300 18.67 -8.46 11.65
C SER A 300 19.94 -7.69 11.31
N SER A 301 20.18 -7.41 10.02
CA SER A 301 21.31 -6.60 9.56
C SER A 301 21.22 -5.17 10.07
N ILE A 302 20.04 -4.53 9.98
CA ILE A 302 19.82 -3.18 10.55
C ILE A 302 20.11 -3.20 12.06
N LYS A 303 19.58 -4.19 12.79
CA LYS A 303 19.79 -4.30 14.24
C LYS A 303 21.27 -4.47 14.59
N TYR A 304 22.02 -5.25 13.80
CA TYR A 304 23.46 -5.40 13.95
C TYR A 304 24.20 -4.07 13.82
N TYR A 305 23.92 -3.29 12.75
CA TYR A 305 24.55 -1.99 12.54
C TYR A 305 24.13 -0.94 13.58
N ARG A 306 22.88 -0.96 14.02
CA ARG A 306 22.41 -0.11 15.13
C ARG A 306 23.18 -0.40 16.43
N LYS A 307 23.41 -1.68 16.76
CA LYS A 307 24.20 -2.09 17.91
C LYS A 307 25.68 -1.69 17.81
N SER A 308 26.22 -1.54 16.61
CA SER A 308 27.57 -1.05 16.37
C SER A 308 27.70 0.48 16.41
N GLY A 309 26.65 1.18 16.84
CA GLY A 309 26.66 2.65 17.02
C GLY A 309 26.26 3.47 15.79
N LYS A 310 25.83 2.83 14.68
CA LYS A 310 25.36 3.57 13.51
C LYS A 310 23.97 4.18 13.73
N SER A 311 23.71 5.33 13.12
CA SER A 311 22.37 5.92 13.03
C SER A 311 21.40 4.99 12.28
N GLU A 312 20.10 5.24 12.36
CA GLU A 312 19.12 4.44 11.63
C GLU A 312 19.33 4.52 10.12
N TYR A 313 19.59 5.72 9.60
CA TYR A 313 19.95 5.94 8.20
C TYR A 313 21.19 5.13 7.78
N GLU A 314 22.30 5.26 8.52
CA GLU A 314 23.53 4.55 8.20
C GLU A 314 23.37 3.03 8.27
N ALA A 315 22.62 2.54 9.24
CA ALA A 315 22.32 1.12 9.40
C ALA A 315 21.53 0.58 8.21
N GLN A 316 20.48 1.30 7.79
CA GLN A 316 19.67 0.92 6.62
C GLN A 316 20.48 1.01 5.33
N PHE A 317 21.20 2.12 5.12
CA PHE A 317 22.05 2.30 3.94
C PHE A 317 23.09 1.20 3.79
N GLN A 318 23.80 0.88 4.88
CA GLN A 318 24.82 -0.18 4.88
C GLN A 318 24.20 -1.56 4.64
N THR A 319 23.06 -1.84 5.28
CA THR A 319 22.31 -3.09 5.06
C THR A 319 21.96 -3.27 3.59
N ILE A 320 21.37 -2.27 2.94
CA ILE A 320 20.99 -2.36 1.52
C ILE A 320 22.23 -2.53 0.64
N ARG A 321 23.30 -1.82 0.93
CA ARG A 321 24.57 -1.91 0.19
C ARG A 321 25.21 -3.30 0.26
N GLU A 322 25.04 -4.03 1.35
CA GLU A 322 25.48 -5.41 1.46
C GLU A 322 24.53 -6.39 0.78
N LEU A 323 23.23 -6.22 1.02
CA LEU A 323 22.22 -7.04 0.38
C LEU A 323 22.21 -6.87 -1.14
N SER A 324 22.58 -5.69 -1.66
CA SER A 324 22.68 -5.47 -3.11
C SER A 324 23.69 -6.41 -3.79
N LYS A 325 24.75 -6.79 -3.09
CA LYS A 325 25.74 -7.76 -3.57
C LYS A 325 25.24 -9.20 -3.49
N ILE A 326 24.51 -9.53 -2.41
CA ILE A 326 24.00 -10.90 -2.15
C ILE A 326 22.82 -11.24 -3.05
N TYR A 327 21.94 -10.25 -3.27
CA TYR A 327 20.70 -10.38 -4.03
C TYR A 327 20.81 -9.82 -5.45
N GLU A 328 22.02 -9.40 -5.86
CA GLU A 328 22.42 -8.98 -7.20
C GLU A 328 21.48 -7.89 -7.78
N PHE A 329 21.35 -6.77 -7.09
CA PHE A 329 20.65 -5.59 -7.57
C PHE A 329 21.51 -4.33 -7.48
N MET A 330 21.23 -3.35 -8.32
CA MET A 330 21.89 -2.05 -8.26
C MET A 330 21.23 -1.19 -7.18
N PHE A 331 22.05 -0.53 -6.38
CA PHE A 331 21.65 0.49 -5.42
C PHE A 331 22.72 1.58 -5.36
N LYS A 332 22.30 2.82 -5.52
CA LYS A 332 23.19 3.99 -5.41
C LYS A 332 22.42 5.23 -4.97
N GLU A 333 23.10 6.16 -4.33
CA GLU A 333 22.71 7.55 -4.20
C GLU A 333 23.18 8.31 -5.45
N VAL A 334 22.30 9.18 -6.01
CA VAL A 334 22.52 9.93 -7.26
C VAL A 334 23.03 11.33 -6.97
#